data_5aefb5604c750ec2f0449d9f178eb89e
#
_entry.id   5aefb5604c750ec2f0449d9f178eb89e
#
_cell.length_a   1.000
_cell.length_b   1.000
_cell.length_c   1.000
_cell.angle_alpha   90.00
_cell.angle_beta   90.00
_cell.angle_gamma   90.00
#
_symmetry.space_group_name_H-M   'P 1'
#
loop_
_entity.id
_entity.type
_entity.pdbx_description
1 polymer ?
#
loop_
_entity_poly.entity_id
_entity_poly.type
_entity_poly.pdbx_seq_one_letter_code
_entity_poly.pdbx_strand_id
1 'polypeptide(L)'
;PRSHEKIQQLMDKGVDIPAPATLDIGKEVRPDQISGQGVTLYPGCRIYGSKTVISADCQLGREAPATIEDCQLGTKVELKGGFFSRSVFLEKSSMAMGAHIREGCLIEEQASGAHCVGLKQTILFPFVTLGSLINFCDCLMAGGTSRLNHSEVGSSYIHFNFTPEGDKATPSLIGDVPRGVMLNQTPIFLGGQGGIIGPLSIGYGNVVAAGSILRKNYFEANHLIFAAGPARSIQVTRPAPYADITGIIENNLPDAGISPPEYLFLPTR
;
A
#
# COMPACT_ATOMS: atom_id res chain seq x y z
N PRO A 1 12.60 -18.41 -22.02
CA PRO A 1 11.60 -17.37 -21.70
C PRO A 1 10.62 -17.22 -22.87
N ARG A 2 9.35 -16.91 -22.60
CA ARG A 2 8.31 -16.70 -23.63
C ARG A 2 8.58 -15.50 -24.54
N SER A 3 9.57 -14.68 -24.21
CA SER A 3 9.82 -13.37 -24.80
C SER A 3 11.31 -13.14 -25.12
N HIS A 4 12.02 -14.17 -25.50
CA HIS A 4 13.47 -14.08 -25.76
C HIS A 4 13.81 -12.96 -26.77
N GLU A 5 13.07 -12.83 -27.85
CA GLU A 5 13.30 -11.78 -28.86
C GLU A 5 13.11 -10.37 -28.31
N LYS A 6 12.07 -10.14 -27.47
CA LYS A 6 11.85 -8.82 -26.84
C LYS A 6 12.90 -8.48 -25.81
N ILE A 7 13.34 -9.46 -25.03
CA ILE A 7 14.43 -9.28 -24.06
C ILE A 7 15.69 -8.86 -24.80
N GLN A 8 16.01 -9.53 -25.92
CA GLN A 8 17.16 -9.16 -26.75
C GLN A 8 17.01 -7.73 -27.32
N GLN A 9 15.84 -7.40 -27.87
CA GLN A 9 15.56 -6.03 -28.35
C GLN A 9 15.76 -4.96 -27.26
N LEU A 10 15.36 -5.23 -26.03
CA LEU A 10 15.54 -4.30 -24.91
C LEU A 10 17.03 -4.15 -24.53
N MET A 11 17.78 -5.26 -24.52
CA MET A 11 19.23 -5.24 -24.27
C MET A 11 19.97 -4.47 -25.37
N ASP A 12 19.62 -4.72 -26.63
CA ASP A 12 20.20 -4.01 -27.78
C ASP A 12 19.88 -2.50 -27.75
N LYS A 13 18.74 -2.14 -27.18
CA LYS A 13 18.32 -0.74 -26.95
C LYS A 13 19.06 -0.05 -25.80
N GLY A 14 19.73 -0.83 -24.93
CA GLY A 14 20.51 -0.32 -23.79
C GLY A 14 19.91 -0.55 -22.42
N VAL A 15 18.84 -1.36 -22.31
CA VAL A 15 18.30 -1.77 -21.01
C VAL A 15 19.27 -2.74 -20.34
N ASP A 16 19.63 -2.47 -19.10
CA ASP A 16 20.45 -3.37 -18.29
C ASP A 16 19.58 -4.50 -17.71
N ILE A 17 19.89 -5.74 -18.10
CA ILE A 17 19.17 -6.95 -17.69
C ILE A 17 20.18 -7.99 -17.20
N PRO A 18 20.56 -7.95 -15.91
CA PRO A 18 21.60 -8.82 -15.37
C PRO A 18 21.34 -10.32 -15.49
N ALA A 19 20.07 -10.75 -15.52
CA ALA A 19 19.68 -12.14 -15.62
C ALA A 19 18.51 -12.35 -16.61
N PRO A 20 18.75 -12.25 -17.93
CA PRO A 20 17.71 -12.26 -18.95
C PRO A 20 16.81 -13.51 -18.92
N ALA A 21 17.35 -14.65 -18.53
CA ALA A 21 16.60 -15.91 -18.45
C ALA A 21 15.51 -15.92 -17.37
N THR A 22 15.55 -14.99 -16.43
CA THR A 22 14.60 -14.92 -15.31
C THR A 22 13.46 -13.93 -15.54
N LEU A 23 13.55 -13.11 -16.60
CA LEU A 23 12.50 -12.13 -16.92
C LEU A 23 11.32 -12.80 -17.64
N ASP A 24 10.13 -12.28 -17.37
CA ASP A 24 8.93 -12.59 -18.14
C ASP A 24 8.29 -11.30 -18.67
N ILE A 25 8.26 -11.16 -20.01
CA ILE A 25 7.70 -9.98 -20.68
C ILE A 25 6.52 -10.43 -21.53
N GLY A 26 5.35 -9.86 -21.26
CA GLY A 26 4.11 -10.16 -21.98
C GLY A 26 4.21 -9.88 -23.47
N LYS A 27 3.49 -10.68 -24.25
CA LYS A 27 3.46 -10.50 -25.72
C LYS A 27 2.88 -9.16 -26.16
N GLU A 28 2.03 -8.57 -25.32
CA GLU A 28 1.37 -7.28 -25.51
C GLU A 28 2.26 -6.07 -25.19
N VAL A 29 3.35 -6.28 -24.47
CA VAL A 29 4.30 -5.20 -24.11
C VAL A 29 5.09 -4.78 -25.35
N ARG A 30 5.18 -3.49 -25.57
CA ARG A 30 5.88 -2.89 -26.70
C ARG A 30 7.27 -2.41 -26.29
N PRO A 31 8.35 -2.91 -26.87
CA PRO A 31 9.72 -2.48 -26.55
C PRO A 31 9.98 -0.97 -26.75
N ASP A 32 9.25 -0.32 -27.67
CA ASP A 32 9.35 1.12 -27.91
C ASP A 32 8.82 1.97 -26.73
N GLN A 33 7.96 1.42 -25.89
CA GLN A 33 7.45 2.07 -24.69
C GLN A 33 8.39 1.94 -23.46
N ILE A 34 9.50 1.23 -23.60
CA ILE A 34 10.51 1.07 -22.55
C ILE A 34 11.77 1.81 -22.99
N SER A 35 12.24 2.78 -22.20
CA SER A 35 13.47 3.52 -22.49
C SER A 35 14.69 2.59 -22.44
N GLY A 36 15.64 2.81 -23.37
CA GLY A 36 16.96 2.16 -23.32
C GLY A 36 17.95 2.90 -22.41
N GLN A 37 17.62 4.10 -21.94
CA GLN A 37 18.53 4.92 -21.17
C GLN A 37 18.40 4.64 -19.68
N GLY A 38 19.43 4.05 -19.08
CA GLY A 38 19.57 3.88 -17.64
C GLY A 38 18.54 3.00 -16.96
N VAL A 39 17.70 2.27 -17.72
CA VAL A 39 16.72 1.34 -17.16
C VAL A 39 17.41 0.04 -16.78
N THR A 40 17.15 -0.43 -15.55
CA THR A 40 17.59 -1.74 -15.06
C THR A 40 16.38 -2.60 -14.68
N LEU A 41 16.31 -3.80 -15.26
CA LEU A 41 15.32 -4.82 -14.91
C LEU A 41 16.02 -5.96 -14.15
N TYR A 42 15.89 -5.97 -12.84
CA TYR A 42 16.52 -6.96 -11.97
C TYR A 42 15.91 -8.36 -12.13
N PRO A 43 16.60 -9.41 -11.65
CA PRO A 43 16.18 -10.79 -11.81
C PRO A 43 14.76 -11.08 -11.35
N GLY A 44 14.01 -11.88 -12.10
CA GLY A 44 12.66 -12.31 -11.77
C GLY A 44 11.55 -11.29 -12.01
N CYS A 45 11.85 -10.12 -12.56
CA CYS A 45 10.84 -9.13 -12.90
C CYS A 45 9.89 -9.64 -13.98
N ARG A 46 8.64 -9.21 -13.91
CA ARG A 46 7.57 -9.50 -14.86
C ARG A 46 6.97 -8.20 -15.35
N ILE A 47 6.92 -8.04 -16.67
CA ILE A 47 6.38 -6.83 -17.31
C ILE A 47 5.23 -7.23 -18.20
N TYR A 48 4.05 -6.70 -17.91
CA TYR A 48 2.80 -7.02 -18.61
C TYR A 48 2.03 -5.76 -18.98
N GLY A 49 1.01 -5.92 -19.83
CA GLY A 49 0.07 -4.89 -20.19
C GLY A 49 0.53 -4.01 -21.34
N SER A 50 -0.37 -3.79 -22.30
CA SER A 50 -0.10 -2.98 -23.50
C SER A 50 0.06 -1.49 -23.22
N LYS A 51 -0.36 -1.04 -22.02
CA LYS A 51 -0.25 0.36 -21.57
C LYS A 51 0.98 0.62 -20.72
N THR A 52 1.83 -0.38 -20.50
CA THR A 52 3.04 -0.22 -19.68
C THR A 52 4.06 0.64 -20.40
N VAL A 53 4.46 1.73 -19.74
CA VAL A 53 5.49 2.66 -20.19
C VAL A 53 6.55 2.77 -19.10
N ILE A 54 7.82 2.64 -19.47
CA ILE A 54 8.95 2.76 -18.54
C ILE A 54 9.91 3.81 -19.11
N SER A 55 10.00 4.95 -18.43
CA SER A 55 10.87 6.05 -18.81
C SER A 55 12.34 5.82 -18.40
N ALA A 56 13.20 6.77 -18.72
CA ALA A 56 14.64 6.67 -18.45
C ALA A 56 14.97 6.53 -16.96
N ASP A 57 16.10 5.90 -16.68
CA ASP A 57 16.72 5.77 -15.36
C ASP A 57 15.87 5.00 -14.31
N CYS A 58 14.87 4.22 -14.75
CA CYS A 58 14.05 3.41 -13.85
C CYS A 58 14.80 2.16 -13.34
N GLN A 59 14.58 1.83 -12.06
CA GLN A 59 15.16 0.65 -11.40
C GLN A 59 14.04 -0.26 -10.89
N LEU A 60 13.90 -1.47 -11.46
CA LEU A 60 12.77 -2.35 -11.16
C LEU A 60 13.25 -3.69 -10.59
N GLY A 61 12.86 -3.98 -9.34
CA GLY A 61 13.09 -5.28 -8.73
C GLY A 61 14.42 -5.44 -7.98
N ARG A 62 15.03 -4.35 -7.50
CA ARG A 62 16.35 -4.36 -6.84
C ARG A 62 16.38 -5.17 -5.54
N GLU A 63 15.32 -5.13 -4.74
CA GLU A 63 15.24 -5.82 -3.44
C GLU A 63 14.51 -7.17 -3.54
N ALA A 64 13.53 -7.27 -4.45
CA ALA A 64 12.76 -8.48 -4.73
C ALA A 64 12.12 -8.36 -6.12
N PRO A 65 11.70 -9.46 -6.77
CA PRO A 65 11.05 -9.39 -8.06
C PRO A 65 9.86 -8.42 -8.10
N ALA A 66 9.79 -7.58 -9.14
CA ALA A 66 8.68 -6.67 -9.37
C ALA A 66 7.80 -7.18 -10.52
N THR A 67 6.49 -7.14 -10.33
CA THR A 67 5.50 -7.35 -11.39
C THR A 67 4.87 -6.01 -11.74
N ILE A 68 4.99 -5.60 -12.99
CA ILE A 68 4.48 -4.33 -13.52
C ILE A 68 3.43 -4.65 -14.58
N GLU A 69 2.21 -4.13 -14.40
CA GLU A 69 1.10 -4.38 -15.32
C GLU A 69 0.33 -3.08 -15.61
N ASP A 70 0.30 -2.66 -16.89
CA ASP A 70 -0.39 -1.44 -17.33
C ASP A 70 -0.06 -0.18 -16.52
N CYS A 71 1.18 -0.04 -16.06
CA CYS A 71 1.67 1.12 -15.33
C CYS A 71 2.41 2.11 -16.24
N GLN A 72 2.36 3.40 -15.88
CA GLN A 72 3.20 4.43 -16.50
C GLN A 72 4.23 4.90 -15.47
N LEU A 73 5.50 4.67 -15.77
CA LEU A 73 6.62 5.04 -14.91
C LEU A 73 7.36 6.23 -15.51
N GLY A 74 7.39 7.34 -14.79
CA GLY A 74 8.19 8.52 -15.08
C GLY A 74 9.68 8.25 -14.92
N THR A 75 10.52 9.27 -15.14
CA THR A 75 11.97 9.13 -15.04
C THR A 75 12.44 8.86 -13.61
N LYS A 76 13.44 8.01 -13.47
CA LYS A 76 14.08 7.71 -12.17
C LYS A 76 13.16 7.10 -11.13
N VAL A 77 12.11 6.40 -11.56
CA VAL A 77 11.22 5.65 -10.66
C VAL A 77 11.94 4.40 -10.16
N GLU A 78 11.85 4.14 -8.86
CA GLU A 78 12.39 2.95 -8.22
C GLU A 78 11.28 2.08 -7.61
N LEU A 79 10.99 0.94 -8.23
CA LEU A 79 10.07 -0.08 -7.70
C LEU A 79 10.90 -1.29 -7.26
N LYS A 80 11.24 -1.34 -5.99
CA LYS A 80 12.26 -2.25 -5.48
C LYS A 80 11.80 -3.69 -5.30
N GLY A 81 10.48 -3.96 -5.44
CA GLY A 81 9.89 -5.29 -5.44
C GLY A 81 8.42 -5.26 -5.04
N GLY A 82 7.61 -6.15 -5.64
CA GLY A 82 6.19 -6.23 -5.36
C GLY A 82 5.30 -6.31 -6.60
N PHE A 83 4.03 -5.94 -6.44
CA PHE A 83 3.02 -5.93 -7.50
C PHE A 83 2.51 -4.52 -7.76
N PHE A 84 2.50 -4.09 -9.01
CA PHE A 84 2.12 -2.76 -9.44
C PHE A 84 1.22 -2.87 -10.66
N SER A 85 -0.02 -2.41 -10.57
CA SER A 85 -1.00 -2.54 -11.65
C SER A 85 -1.81 -1.27 -11.84
N ARG A 86 -1.99 -0.88 -13.10
CA ARG A 86 -2.86 0.21 -13.57
C ARG A 86 -2.72 1.50 -12.74
N SER A 87 -1.49 1.94 -12.59
CA SER A 87 -1.10 3.07 -11.75
C SER A 87 -0.03 3.91 -12.43
N VAL A 88 0.06 5.16 -12.02
CA VAL A 88 1.01 6.13 -12.54
C VAL A 88 2.01 6.51 -11.45
N PHE A 89 3.28 6.52 -11.81
CA PHE A 89 4.39 6.90 -10.94
C PHE A 89 5.16 8.04 -11.62
N LEU A 90 5.22 9.20 -10.98
CA LEU A 90 5.92 10.36 -11.52
C LEU A 90 7.39 10.36 -11.12
N GLU A 91 8.13 11.35 -11.57
CA GLU A 91 9.59 11.39 -11.48
C GLU A 91 10.12 11.13 -10.06
N LYS A 92 11.10 10.24 -9.95
CA LYS A 92 11.78 9.88 -8.69
C LYS A 92 10.88 9.34 -7.58
N SER A 93 9.63 8.96 -7.89
CA SER A 93 8.83 8.25 -6.91
C SER A 93 9.38 6.84 -6.67
N SER A 94 9.14 6.31 -5.47
CA SER A 94 9.72 5.01 -5.10
C SER A 94 8.86 4.19 -4.14
N MET A 95 8.92 2.85 -4.31
CA MET A 95 8.32 1.89 -3.40
C MET A 95 9.33 0.80 -3.05
N ALA A 96 9.54 0.56 -1.75
CA ALA A 96 10.38 -0.53 -1.28
C ALA A 96 9.71 -1.91 -1.47
N MET A 97 10.42 -2.98 -1.13
CA MET A 97 9.96 -4.35 -1.34
C MET A 97 8.63 -4.65 -0.64
N GLY A 98 7.87 -5.57 -1.22
CA GLY A 98 6.58 -5.99 -0.70
C GLY A 98 5.43 -5.02 -0.96
N ALA A 99 5.65 -3.99 -1.77
CA ALA A 99 4.59 -3.08 -2.16
C ALA A 99 3.51 -3.80 -2.99
N HIS A 100 2.24 -3.42 -2.77
CA HIS A 100 1.09 -3.93 -3.51
C HIS A 100 0.22 -2.75 -3.97
N ILE A 101 0.58 -2.20 -5.12
CA ILE A 101 -0.08 -1.01 -5.66
C ILE A 101 -1.08 -1.43 -6.72
N ARG A 102 -2.35 -1.27 -6.40
CA ARG A 102 -3.46 -1.65 -7.25
C ARG A 102 -3.95 -0.47 -8.09
N GLU A 103 -4.98 -0.74 -8.88
CA GLU A 103 -5.53 0.21 -9.84
C GLU A 103 -5.92 1.57 -9.25
N GLY A 104 -5.79 2.60 -10.09
CA GLY A 104 -6.25 3.95 -9.78
C GLY A 104 -5.34 4.73 -8.83
N CYS A 105 -4.07 4.35 -8.72
CA CYS A 105 -3.11 5.11 -7.93
C CYS A 105 -2.31 6.09 -8.79
N LEU A 106 -2.11 7.28 -8.25
CA LEU A 106 -1.17 8.28 -8.77
C LEU A 106 -0.16 8.59 -7.67
N ILE A 107 1.09 8.28 -7.94
CA ILE A 107 2.21 8.51 -7.03
C ILE A 107 3.04 9.63 -7.66
N GLU A 108 2.90 10.84 -7.13
CA GLU A 108 3.53 12.02 -7.71
C GLU A 108 5.02 12.11 -7.41
N GLU A 109 5.66 13.19 -7.88
CA GLU A 109 7.12 13.35 -7.87
C GLU A 109 7.71 13.17 -6.48
N GLN A 110 8.70 12.31 -6.39
CA GLN A 110 9.42 12.01 -5.16
C GLN A 110 8.56 11.49 -3.98
N ALA A 111 7.29 11.18 -4.23
CA ALA A 111 6.51 10.46 -3.23
C ALA A 111 7.06 9.03 -3.05
N SER A 112 7.07 8.55 -1.82
CA SER A 112 7.73 7.28 -1.49
C SER A 112 6.99 6.46 -0.46
N GLY A 113 7.14 5.15 -0.57
CA GLY A 113 6.69 4.17 0.42
C GLY A 113 7.81 3.24 0.86
N ALA A 114 7.88 3.00 2.17
CA ALA A 114 8.76 1.98 2.73
C ALA A 114 8.22 0.57 2.43
N HIS A 115 8.70 -0.47 3.10
CA HIS A 115 8.32 -1.85 2.78
C HIS A 115 6.85 -2.18 3.12
N CYS A 116 6.26 -3.06 2.32
CA CYS A 116 4.89 -3.56 2.51
C CYS A 116 3.82 -2.46 2.53
N VAL A 117 3.90 -1.55 1.57
CA VAL A 117 2.88 -0.52 1.35
C VAL A 117 1.83 -1.05 0.37
N GLY A 118 0.56 -1.06 0.77
CA GLY A 118 -0.59 -1.39 -0.07
C GLY A 118 -1.40 -0.14 -0.41
N LEU A 119 -1.65 0.12 -1.70
CA LEU A 119 -2.45 1.26 -2.14
C LEU A 119 -3.49 0.81 -3.17
N LYS A 120 -4.67 1.45 -3.14
CA LYS A 120 -5.71 1.34 -4.14
C LYS A 120 -6.47 2.66 -4.25
N GLN A 121 -6.72 3.13 -5.48
CA GLN A 121 -7.48 4.37 -5.72
C GLN A 121 -6.98 5.52 -4.82
N THR A 122 -5.66 5.70 -4.78
CA THR A 122 -4.98 6.61 -3.86
C THR A 122 -4.11 7.58 -4.64
N ILE A 123 -4.21 8.86 -4.33
CA ILE A 123 -3.33 9.89 -4.86
C ILE A 123 -2.39 10.36 -3.75
N LEU A 124 -1.09 10.18 -3.97
CA LEU A 124 -0.04 10.75 -3.13
C LEU A 124 0.57 11.93 -3.86
N PHE A 125 0.40 13.13 -3.30
CA PHE A 125 0.99 14.35 -3.85
C PHE A 125 2.51 14.39 -3.68
N PRO A 126 3.22 15.33 -4.33
CA PRO A 126 4.67 15.34 -4.33
C PRO A 126 5.27 15.27 -2.92
N PHE A 127 6.34 14.50 -2.78
CA PHE A 127 7.14 14.30 -1.57
C PHE A 127 6.46 13.54 -0.42
N VAL A 128 5.18 13.14 -0.52
CA VAL A 128 4.56 12.31 0.52
C VAL A 128 5.44 11.12 0.86
N THR A 129 5.68 10.91 2.15
CA THR A 129 6.49 9.80 2.64
C THR A 129 5.64 8.86 3.49
N LEU A 130 5.51 7.61 3.03
CA LEU A 130 4.83 6.56 3.77
C LEU A 130 5.84 5.68 4.50
N GLY A 131 5.63 5.47 5.78
CA GLY A 131 6.31 4.44 6.55
C GLY A 131 5.99 3.04 6.05
N SER A 132 6.43 2.04 6.80
CA SER A 132 6.19 0.62 6.47
C SER A 132 4.81 0.16 6.89
N LEU A 133 4.30 -0.91 6.24
CA LEU A 133 3.04 -1.54 6.61
C LEU A 133 1.85 -0.56 6.54
N ILE A 134 1.81 0.23 5.51
CA ILE A 134 0.70 1.14 5.23
C ILE A 134 -0.31 0.43 4.33
N ASN A 135 -1.60 0.65 4.58
CA ASN A 135 -2.65 0.23 3.67
C ASN A 135 -3.66 1.36 3.47
N PHE A 136 -3.63 1.98 2.30
CA PHE A 136 -4.51 3.08 1.94
C PHE A 136 -5.43 2.68 0.79
N CYS A 137 -6.73 2.96 0.96
CA CYS A 137 -7.73 2.84 -0.09
C CYS A 137 -8.57 4.12 -0.16
N ASP A 138 -8.88 4.56 -1.38
CA ASP A 138 -9.84 5.65 -1.63
C ASP A 138 -9.51 6.94 -0.86
N CYS A 139 -8.30 7.45 -1.03
CA CYS A 139 -7.90 8.70 -0.40
C CYS A 139 -6.96 9.53 -1.26
N LEU A 140 -6.86 10.79 -0.88
CA LEU A 140 -5.89 11.73 -1.41
C LEU A 140 -5.10 12.30 -0.24
N MET A 141 -3.77 12.32 -0.37
CA MET A 141 -2.88 12.87 0.66
C MET A 141 -2.06 14.02 0.09
N ALA A 142 -2.22 15.19 0.70
CA ALA A 142 -1.44 16.36 0.38
C ALA A 142 0.05 16.14 0.64
N GLY A 143 0.88 16.72 -0.20
CA GLY A 143 2.32 16.51 -0.24
C GLY A 143 3.13 17.55 0.52
N GLY A 144 4.08 18.11 -0.19
CA GLY A 144 5.00 19.11 0.32
C GLY A 144 5.70 19.88 -0.78
N THR A 145 6.68 20.67 -0.41
CA THR A 145 7.48 21.50 -1.34
C THR A 145 8.89 20.96 -1.54
N SER A 146 9.32 20.04 -0.68
CA SER A 146 10.67 19.43 -0.75
C SER A 146 10.76 18.20 0.15
N ARG A 147 11.88 17.50 0.08
CA ARG A 147 12.21 16.39 1.00
C ARG A 147 12.40 16.82 2.46
N LEU A 148 12.52 18.11 2.73
CA LEU A 148 12.62 18.68 4.08
C LEU A 148 11.29 19.28 4.58
N ASN A 149 10.29 19.38 3.70
CA ASN A 149 8.99 19.96 4.04
C ASN A 149 7.89 19.21 3.28
N HIS A 150 7.44 18.10 3.84
CA HIS A 150 6.46 17.20 3.23
C HIS A 150 5.63 16.48 4.30
N SER A 151 4.46 16.01 3.87
CA SER A 151 3.59 15.19 4.73
C SER A 151 4.14 13.77 4.88
N GLU A 152 3.96 13.20 6.06
CA GLU A 152 4.43 11.86 6.41
C GLU A 152 3.36 11.03 7.10
N VAL A 153 3.44 9.72 6.89
CA VAL A 153 2.65 8.72 7.60
C VAL A 153 3.58 7.76 8.32
N GLY A 154 3.44 7.68 9.63
CA GLY A 154 4.16 6.69 10.44
C GLY A 154 3.75 5.26 10.12
N SER A 155 4.63 4.32 10.41
CA SER A 155 4.42 2.89 10.09
C SER A 155 3.17 2.29 10.73
N SER A 156 2.64 1.25 10.10
CA SER A 156 1.45 0.52 10.57
C SER A 156 0.20 1.41 10.62
N TYR A 157 -0.11 2.05 9.50
CA TYR A 157 -1.27 2.93 9.38
C TYR A 157 -2.25 2.39 8.33
N ILE A 158 -3.53 2.34 8.70
CA ILE A 158 -4.58 1.81 7.82
C ILE A 158 -5.64 2.88 7.57
N HIS A 159 -5.98 3.09 6.31
CA HIS A 159 -7.11 3.90 5.89
C HIS A 159 -8.06 3.07 5.04
N PHE A 160 -9.33 3.12 5.36
CA PHE A 160 -10.42 2.61 4.51
C PHE A 160 -11.69 3.45 4.72
N ASN A 161 -12.55 3.45 3.70
CA ASN A 161 -13.85 4.11 3.79
C ASN A 161 -14.91 3.11 4.22
N PHE A 162 -15.72 3.51 5.20
CA PHE A 162 -16.84 2.74 5.68
C PHE A 162 -18.02 3.65 6.01
N THR A 163 -19.15 3.37 5.39
CA THR A 163 -20.45 3.98 5.73
C THR A 163 -21.48 2.87 5.83
N PRO A 164 -22.50 3.01 6.69
CA PRO A 164 -23.58 2.02 6.79
C PRO A 164 -24.26 1.76 5.44
N GLU A 165 -24.39 2.78 4.61
CA GLU A 165 -24.99 2.75 3.28
C GLU A 165 -24.06 2.17 2.21
N GLY A 166 -22.81 1.83 2.57
CA GLY A 166 -21.84 1.22 1.66
C GLY A 166 -21.23 2.17 0.64
N ASP A 167 -21.32 3.48 0.84
CA ASP A 167 -20.65 4.48 0.00
C ASP A 167 -19.13 4.34 0.16
N LYS A 168 -18.48 3.85 -0.89
CA LYS A 168 -17.01 3.79 -1.00
C LYS A 168 -16.48 4.71 -2.08
N ALA A 169 -17.36 5.49 -2.73
CA ALA A 169 -16.98 6.35 -3.84
C ALA A 169 -16.39 7.69 -3.38
N THR A 170 -16.75 8.15 -2.17
CA THR A 170 -16.24 9.41 -1.61
C THR A 170 -14.84 9.18 -1.02
N PRO A 171 -13.78 9.84 -1.54
CA PRO A 171 -12.43 9.69 -0.98
C PRO A 171 -12.27 10.44 0.34
N SER A 172 -11.38 9.97 1.19
CA SER A 172 -10.86 10.81 2.27
C SER A 172 -9.86 11.84 1.72
N LEU A 173 -9.93 13.05 2.26
CA LEU A 173 -9.07 14.17 1.90
C LEU A 173 -8.10 14.47 3.06
N ILE A 174 -6.88 13.99 2.95
CA ILE A 174 -5.81 14.31 3.89
C ILE A 174 -5.08 15.53 3.35
N GLY A 175 -5.52 16.70 3.79
CA GLY A 175 -5.32 17.99 3.16
C GLY A 175 -6.56 18.42 2.35
N ASP A 176 -6.79 19.70 2.30
CA ASP A 176 -8.02 20.25 1.71
C ASP A 176 -7.88 20.47 0.20
N VAL A 177 -8.17 19.45 -0.56
CA VAL A 177 -8.09 19.47 -2.02
C VAL A 177 -9.07 20.44 -2.69
N PRO A 178 -10.34 20.55 -2.24
CA PRO A 178 -11.27 21.50 -2.85
C PRO A 178 -10.84 22.97 -2.74
N ARG A 179 -10.08 23.33 -1.71
CA ARG A 179 -9.49 24.66 -1.55
C ARG A 179 -8.12 24.82 -2.21
N GLY A 180 -7.75 23.85 -3.01
CA GLY A 180 -6.53 23.81 -3.78
C GLY A 180 -5.48 22.92 -3.14
N VAL A 181 -4.92 22.04 -3.97
CA VAL A 181 -3.73 21.29 -3.60
C VAL A 181 -2.56 22.28 -3.58
N MET A 182 -2.49 23.04 -2.50
CA MET A 182 -1.47 24.06 -2.34
C MET A 182 -0.23 23.42 -1.73
N LEU A 183 0.79 23.17 -2.53
CA LEU A 183 2.07 22.62 -2.05
C LEU A 183 2.76 23.53 -1.03
N ASN A 184 2.32 24.78 -0.92
CA ASN A 184 2.82 25.76 0.05
C ASN A 184 2.14 25.68 1.43
N GLN A 185 1.24 24.74 1.64
CA GLN A 185 0.61 24.55 2.94
C GLN A 185 1.50 23.76 3.90
N THR A 186 1.23 23.91 5.19
CA THR A 186 1.96 23.17 6.24
C THR A 186 1.72 21.66 6.09
N PRO A 187 2.76 20.82 6.11
CA PRO A 187 2.63 19.38 6.00
C PRO A 187 1.76 18.76 7.08
N ILE A 188 1.21 17.58 6.78
CA ILE A 188 0.40 16.78 7.70
C ILE A 188 1.24 15.59 8.16
N PHE A 189 1.19 15.30 9.45
CA PHE A 189 1.82 14.11 10.02
C PHE A 189 0.77 13.18 10.62
N LEU A 190 0.73 11.95 10.13
CA LEU A 190 -0.11 10.89 10.68
C LEU A 190 0.77 9.94 11.51
N GLY A 191 0.60 9.95 12.82
CA GLY A 191 1.36 9.09 13.73
C GLY A 191 1.11 7.60 13.48
N GLY A 192 2.18 6.81 13.51
CA GLY A 192 2.10 5.36 13.25
C GLY A 192 1.25 4.59 14.25
N GLN A 193 1.01 3.30 13.96
CA GLN A 193 0.08 2.44 14.71
C GLN A 193 -1.34 3.05 14.81
N GLY A 194 -1.77 3.73 13.77
CA GLY A 194 -3.01 4.47 13.72
C GLY A 194 -3.90 4.08 12.54
N GLY A 195 -4.95 4.85 12.38
CA GLY A 195 -5.85 4.61 11.25
C GLY A 195 -6.89 5.69 11.04
N ILE A 196 -7.51 5.62 9.87
CA ILE A 196 -8.64 6.45 9.47
C ILE A 196 -9.76 5.54 9.03
N ILE A 197 -10.92 5.69 9.63
CA ILE A 197 -12.17 5.12 9.16
C ILE A 197 -12.92 6.26 8.49
N GLY A 198 -12.75 6.36 7.18
CA GLY A 198 -13.32 7.41 6.36
C GLY A 198 -14.68 7.05 5.76
N PRO A 199 -15.21 7.90 4.88
CA PRO A 199 -14.56 9.10 4.36
C PRO A 199 -14.48 10.26 5.37
N LEU A 200 -13.35 10.96 5.41
CA LEU A 200 -13.19 12.14 6.23
C LEU A 200 -12.19 13.14 5.62
N SER A 201 -12.18 14.36 6.16
CA SER A 201 -11.26 15.41 5.76
C SER A 201 -10.39 15.86 6.94
N ILE A 202 -9.11 16.08 6.66
CA ILE A 202 -8.11 16.59 7.61
C ILE A 202 -7.52 17.88 7.03
N GLY A 203 -7.55 18.96 7.80
CA GLY A 203 -6.92 20.24 7.44
C GLY A 203 -5.39 20.18 7.45
N TYR A 204 -4.77 21.14 6.80
CA TYR A 204 -3.30 21.25 6.72
C TYR A 204 -2.64 21.49 8.07
N GLY A 205 -1.38 21.08 8.22
CA GLY A 205 -0.58 21.31 9.41
C GLY A 205 -1.00 20.51 10.65
N ASN A 206 -1.95 19.60 10.51
CA ASN A 206 -2.35 18.75 11.60
C ASN A 206 -1.34 17.64 11.86
N VAL A 207 -1.03 17.45 13.14
CA VAL A 207 -0.22 16.34 13.64
C VAL A 207 -1.14 15.38 14.39
N VAL A 208 -1.30 14.19 13.89
CA VAL A 208 -2.08 13.14 14.54
C VAL A 208 -1.14 12.29 15.40
N ALA A 209 -1.43 12.19 16.68
CA ALA A 209 -0.63 11.39 17.60
C ALA A 209 -0.68 9.89 17.24
N ALA A 210 0.43 9.19 17.45
CA ALA A 210 0.51 7.75 17.23
C ALA A 210 -0.56 6.99 18.04
N GLY A 211 -1.06 5.88 17.48
CA GLY A 211 -2.11 5.08 18.07
C GLY A 211 -3.52 5.67 17.94
N SER A 212 -3.67 6.80 17.25
CA SER A 212 -4.98 7.44 17.06
C SER A 212 -5.75 6.81 15.92
N ILE A 213 -7.06 6.59 16.11
CA ILE A 213 -7.98 6.17 15.05
C ILE A 213 -9.02 7.28 14.82
N LEU A 214 -8.94 7.93 13.67
CA LEU A 214 -9.82 9.04 13.31
C LEU A 214 -11.13 8.51 12.70
N ARG A 215 -12.26 9.11 13.11
CA ARG A 215 -13.60 8.72 12.66
C ARG A 215 -14.51 9.90 12.33
N LYS A 216 -13.98 11.11 12.31
CA LYS A 216 -14.69 12.34 12.00
C LYS A 216 -13.80 13.33 11.29
N ASN A 217 -14.38 14.36 10.70
CA ASN A 217 -13.64 15.43 10.05
C ASN A 217 -12.87 16.28 11.05
N TYR A 218 -11.70 16.77 10.64
CA TYR A 218 -10.84 17.70 11.37
C TYR A 218 -10.46 18.84 10.42
N PHE A 219 -11.38 19.79 10.21
CA PHE A 219 -11.19 20.86 9.24
C PHE A 219 -10.22 21.95 9.68
N GLU A 220 -10.05 22.13 10.97
CA GLU A 220 -9.14 23.11 11.54
C GLU A 220 -7.69 22.72 11.25
N ALA A 221 -6.87 23.74 10.94
CA ALA A 221 -5.46 23.53 10.59
C ALA A 221 -4.55 23.71 11.84
N ASN A 222 -3.34 23.15 11.77
CA ASN A 222 -2.27 23.34 12.75
C ASN A 222 -2.59 22.86 14.17
N HIS A 223 -3.29 21.75 14.30
CA HIS A 223 -3.63 21.15 15.58
C HIS A 223 -2.87 19.85 15.84
N LEU A 224 -2.60 19.58 17.12
CA LEU A 224 -2.21 18.26 17.59
C LEU A 224 -3.48 17.49 17.96
N ILE A 225 -3.73 16.39 17.24
CA ILE A 225 -4.95 15.59 17.36
C ILE A 225 -4.64 14.31 18.13
N PHE A 226 -5.31 14.14 19.26
CA PHE A 226 -5.38 12.88 20.00
C PHE A 226 -6.78 12.30 19.80
N ALA A 227 -6.90 11.21 19.06
CA ALA A 227 -8.12 10.43 19.10
C ALA A 227 -8.05 9.54 20.35
N ALA A 228 -8.81 9.92 21.39
CA ALA A 228 -8.89 9.12 22.59
C ALA A 228 -9.32 7.70 22.23
N GLY A 229 -8.52 6.71 22.60
CA GLY A 229 -8.95 5.32 22.65
C GLY A 229 -10.12 5.15 23.63
N PRO A 230 -10.82 4.00 23.60
CA PRO A 230 -11.81 3.71 24.61
C PRO A 230 -11.20 3.87 26.01
N ALA A 231 -11.98 4.37 26.96
CA ALA A 231 -11.53 4.50 28.35
C ALA A 231 -10.89 3.18 28.78
N ARG A 232 -9.76 3.27 29.51
CA ARG A 232 -9.05 2.08 29.98
C ARG A 232 -10.02 1.20 30.77
N SER A 233 -10.34 0.05 30.20
CA SER A 233 -11.19 -0.94 30.85
C SER A 233 -10.38 -2.23 30.99
N ILE A 234 -10.18 -2.65 32.22
CA ILE A 234 -9.64 -3.97 32.53
C ILE A 234 -10.81 -4.78 33.05
N GLN A 235 -11.24 -5.75 32.32
CA GLN A 235 -12.31 -6.66 32.73
C GLN A 235 -11.73 -8.06 32.93
N VAL A 236 -12.22 -8.75 33.94
CA VAL A 236 -11.89 -10.16 34.12
C VAL A 236 -12.51 -10.94 32.98
N THR A 237 -11.68 -11.65 32.24
CA THR A 237 -12.16 -12.59 31.22
C THR A 237 -12.89 -13.71 31.93
N ARG A 238 -14.20 -13.76 31.76
CA ARG A 238 -14.99 -14.92 32.19
C ARG A 238 -14.81 -15.97 31.10
N PRO A 239 -14.48 -17.24 31.46
CA PRO A 239 -14.56 -18.33 30.50
C PRO A 239 -15.96 -18.27 29.87
N ALA A 240 -16.03 -18.25 28.55
CA ALA A 240 -17.32 -18.33 27.88
C ALA A 240 -18.00 -19.63 28.34
N PRO A 241 -19.20 -19.59 28.94
CA PRO A 241 -19.93 -20.82 29.17
C PRO A 241 -20.29 -21.37 27.80
N TYR A 242 -19.63 -22.44 27.41
CA TYR A 242 -20.06 -23.18 26.23
C TYR A 242 -21.45 -23.73 26.52
N ALA A 243 -22.46 -23.25 25.82
CA ALA A 243 -23.83 -23.65 26.04
C ALA A 243 -24.07 -25.14 25.70
N ASP A 244 -23.19 -25.72 24.90
CA ASP A 244 -23.23 -27.11 24.49
C ASP A 244 -21.82 -27.68 24.31
N ILE A 245 -21.18 -28.05 25.42
CA ILE A 245 -19.87 -28.70 25.39
C ILE A 245 -19.94 -30.04 24.72
N THR A 246 -21.05 -30.79 24.93
CA THR A 246 -21.26 -32.13 24.39
C THR A 246 -21.30 -32.08 22.87
N GLY A 247 -22.09 -31.18 22.29
CA GLY A 247 -22.22 -31.05 20.84
C GLY A 247 -20.91 -30.53 20.19
N ILE A 248 -20.12 -29.67 20.89
CA ILE A 248 -18.80 -29.25 20.40
C ILE A 248 -17.83 -30.42 20.39
N ILE A 249 -17.83 -31.23 21.42
CA ILE A 249 -17.01 -32.43 21.51
C ILE A 249 -17.42 -33.43 20.41
N GLU A 250 -18.69 -33.75 20.28
CA GLU A 250 -19.18 -34.69 19.28
C GLU A 250 -18.90 -34.28 17.84
N ASN A 251 -18.94 -32.97 17.53
CA ASN A 251 -18.67 -32.48 16.19
C ASN A 251 -17.17 -32.37 15.83
N ASN A 252 -16.29 -32.20 16.82
CA ASN A 252 -14.87 -32.03 16.56
C ASN A 252 -14.03 -33.30 16.75
N LEU A 253 -14.57 -34.33 17.36
CA LEU A 253 -13.82 -35.55 17.64
C LEU A 253 -13.67 -36.50 16.46
N PRO A 254 -14.61 -36.59 15.50
CA PRO A 254 -14.38 -37.34 14.27
C PRO A 254 -13.21 -36.81 13.46
N ASP A 255 -13.00 -35.48 13.46
CA ASP A 255 -11.90 -34.82 12.76
C ASP A 255 -10.53 -35.09 13.44
N ALA A 256 -10.52 -35.38 14.72
CA ALA A 256 -9.30 -35.73 15.46
C ALA A 256 -8.95 -37.23 15.41
N GLY A 257 -9.78 -38.06 14.76
CA GLY A 257 -9.55 -39.50 14.62
C GLY A 257 -9.73 -40.30 15.92
N ILE A 258 -10.42 -39.74 16.92
CA ILE A 258 -10.63 -40.35 18.23
C ILE A 258 -12.06 -40.90 18.30
N SER A 259 -12.22 -42.17 18.71
CA SER A 259 -13.54 -42.83 18.81
C SER A 259 -14.30 -42.43 20.07
N PRO A 260 -15.66 -42.27 20.02
CA PRO A 260 -16.47 -41.75 21.11
C PRO A 260 -16.29 -42.39 22.52
N PRO A 261 -15.95 -43.63 22.66
CA PRO A 261 -15.76 -44.23 24.01
C PRO A 261 -14.53 -43.76 24.79
N GLU A 262 -13.55 -43.13 24.15
CA GLU A 262 -12.29 -42.77 24.77
C GLU A 262 -12.33 -41.48 25.60
N TYR A 263 -13.39 -40.66 25.51
CA TYR A 263 -13.47 -39.39 26.27
C TYR A 263 -14.13 -39.50 27.62
N LEU A 264 -14.82 -40.60 27.88
CA LEU A 264 -15.50 -40.81 29.18
C LEU A 264 -14.56 -40.86 30.38
N PHE A 265 -13.24 -40.79 30.13
CA PHE A 265 -12.21 -40.89 31.15
C PHE A 265 -11.32 -39.65 31.30
N LEU A 266 -11.66 -38.52 30.68
CA LEU A 266 -10.92 -37.29 30.97
C LEU A 266 -11.38 -36.74 32.34
N PRO A 267 -10.45 -36.52 33.28
CA PRO A 267 -10.82 -36.01 34.60
C PRO A 267 -11.31 -34.57 34.45
N THR A 268 -12.53 -34.32 34.87
CA THR A 268 -13.06 -33.00 35.12
C THR A 268 -12.23 -32.30 36.18
N ARG A 269 -11.49 -31.25 35.79
CA ARG A 269 -10.89 -30.30 36.71
C ARG A 269 -11.70 -29.03 36.77
#